data_7858f5047a54ba661adad0e29e4ecc43
#
_entry.id   7858f5047a54ba661adad0e29e4ecc43
#
_cell.length_a   1.000
_cell.length_b   1.000
_cell.length_c   1.000
_cell.angle_alpha   90.00
_cell.angle_beta   90.00
_cell.angle_gamma   90.00
#
_symmetry.space_group_name_H-M   'P 1'
#
loop_
_entity.id
_entity.type
_entity.pdbx_description
1 polymer ?
#
loop_
_entity_poly.entity_id
_entity_poly.type
_entity_poly.pdbx_seq_one_letter_code
_entity_poly.pdbx_strand_id
1 'polypeptide(L)'
;MKISDVCRQYGFDENDLKAFLKEKKLLKETWTSYVIEDSNVDKAVRMYAEFKAQQEEEAAAERREAEKKKRAMAKMLITSGFSFDGYTITKYSGYISGDDAISVDRGLAVFGSDTGVKDKLLNSLVEIRRNALRELKEAAYELGCNAVIGVDFDYITLDPQTKDLLVTGGISYQ
;
A
#
# COMPACT_ATOMS: atom_id res chain seq x y z
N MET A 1 -2.49 27.13 -32.01
CA MET A 1 -3.18 25.86 -32.20
C MET A 1 -4.06 25.56 -30.96
N LYS A 2 -5.28 25.02 -31.12
CA LYS A 2 -6.12 24.66 -29.96
C LYS A 2 -5.59 23.39 -29.31
N ILE A 3 -5.75 23.29 -27.98
CA ILE A 3 -5.29 22.12 -27.21
C ILE A 3 -5.99 20.82 -27.67
N SER A 4 -7.28 20.89 -28.00
CA SER A 4 -8.06 19.75 -28.52
C SER A 4 -7.53 19.20 -29.84
N ASP A 5 -6.97 20.07 -30.71
CA ASP A 5 -6.40 19.64 -31.97
C ASP A 5 -5.05 18.93 -31.76
N VAL A 6 -4.23 19.42 -30.80
CA VAL A 6 -2.99 18.76 -30.38
C VAL A 6 -3.29 17.39 -29.78
N CYS A 7 -4.26 17.31 -28.88
CA CYS A 7 -4.66 16.04 -28.26
C CYS A 7 -5.11 15.02 -29.30
N ARG A 8 -5.93 15.43 -30.28
CA ARG A 8 -6.39 14.56 -31.35
C ARG A 8 -5.24 14.08 -32.25
N GLN A 9 -4.28 14.97 -32.53
CA GLN A 9 -3.15 14.67 -33.41
C GLN A 9 -2.14 13.72 -32.76
N TYR A 10 -1.86 13.89 -31.47
CA TYR A 10 -0.82 13.15 -30.74
C TYR A 10 -1.36 12.07 -29.80
N GLY A 11 -2.68 11.93 -29.69
CA GLY A 11 -3.32 10.92 -28.82
C GLY A 11 -3.20 11.23 -27.31
N PHE A 12 -3.09 12.50 -26.95
CA PHE A 12 -2.97 12.91 -25.55
C PHE A 12 -4.33 13.12 -24.90
N ASP A 13 -4.42 12.87 -23.57
CA ASP A 13 -5.57 13.28 -22.77
C ASP A 13 -5.59 14.81 -22.63
N GLU A 14 -6.76 15.41 -22.88
CA GLU A 14 -6.88 16.87 -22.89
C GLU A 14 -6.75 17.49 -21.50
N ASN A 15 -7.28 16.81 -20.45
CA ASN A 15 -7.22 17.31 -19.10
C ASN A 15 -5.80 17.27 -18.55
N ASP A 16 -5.11 16.16 -18.81
CA ASP A 16 -3.73 15.95 -18.39
C ASP A 16 -2.79 16.94 -19.09
N LEU A 17 -2.90 17.07 -20.42
CA LEU A 17 -2.09 18.02 -21.18
C LEU A 17 -2.36 19.46 -20.75
N LYS A 18 -3.61 19.82 -20.52
CA LYS A 18 -4.00 21.15 -20.03
C LYS A 18 -3.38 21.46 -18.67
N ALA A 19 -3.46 20.52 -17.71
CA ALA A 19 -2.88 20.67 -16.38
C ALA A 19 -1.37 20.89 -16.47
N PHE A 20 -0.67 20.06 -17.24
CA PHE A 20 0.77 20.15 -17.46
C PHE A 20 1.20 21.49 -18.09
N LEU A 21 0.52 21.90 -19.15
CA LEU A 21 0.85 23.13 -19.86
C LEU A 21 0.53 24.40 -19.04
N LYS A 22 -0.49 24.35 -18.21
CA LYS A 22 -0.82 25.42 -17.25
C LYS A 22 0.31 25.58 -16.22
N GLU A 23 0.82 24.49 -15.67
CA GLU A 23 1.97 24.50 -14.75
C GLU A 23 3.22 25.08 -15.40
N LYS A 24 3.50 24.68 -16.64
CA LYS A 24 4.67 25.17 -17.42
C LYS A 24 4.47 26.57 -18.02
N LYS A 25 3.31 27.21 -17.79
CA LYS A 25 2.97 28.55 -18.34
C LYS A 25 3.02 28.62 -19.85
N LEU A 26 2.78 27.52 -20.54
CA LEU A 26 2.75 27.42 -22.01
C LEU A 26 1.36 27.53 -22.61
N LEU A 27 0.34 27.63 -21.76
CA LEU A 27 -1.08 27.66 -22.11
C LEU A 27 -1.58 29.12 -22.03
N LYS A 28 -2.22 29.58 -23.11
CA LYS A 28 -2.97 30.83 -23.14
C LYS A 28 -4.47 30.53 -23.05
N GLU A 29 -5.14 31.16 -22.11
CA GLU A 29 -6.59 31.09 -21.97
C GLU A 29 -7.21 32.18 -22.86
N THR A 30 -8.09 31.77 -23.74
CA THR A 30 -8.94 32.68 -24.51
C THR A 30 -10.38 32.54 -24.07
N TRP A 31 -11.24 33.48 -24.41
CA TRP A 31 -12.65 33.46 -23.99
C TRP A 31 -13.39 32.14 -24.24
N THR A 32 -13.03 31.38 -25.27
CA THR A 32 -13.75 30.16 -25.67
C THR A 32 -12.92 28.88 -25.67
N SER A 33 -11.59 28.97 -25.47
CA SER A 33 -10.72 27.80 -25.60
C SER A 33 -9.33 28.04 -25.00
N TYR A 34 -8.63 26.95 -24.84
CA TYR A 34 -7.20 26.94 -24.47
C TYR A 34 -6.35 26.79 -25.72
N VAL A 35 -5.35 27.65 -25.86
CA VAL A 35 -4.52 27.73 -27.06
C VAL A 35 -3.04 27.70 -26.70
N ILE A 36 -2.27 26.97 -27.49
CA ILE A 36 -0.81 26.95 -27.44
C ILE A 36 -0.34 27.85 -28.64
N GLU A 37 0.64 28.69 -28.40
CA GLU A 37 1.26 29.44 -29.50
C GLU A 37 1.89 28.49 -30.51
N ASP A 38 1.69 28.72 -31.80
CA ASP A 38 2.16 27.82 -32.86
C ASP A 38 3.66 27.57 -32.79
N SER A 39 4.45 28.58 -32.41
CA SER A 39 5.89 28.47 -32.15
C SER A 39 6.25 27.52 -30.98
N ASN A 40 5.31 27.25 -30.08
CA ASN A 40 5.54 26.47 -28.88
C ASN A 40 4.89 25.07 -28.93
N VAL A 41 4.15 24.73 -29.98
CA VAL A 41 3.45 23.44 -30.09
C VAL A 41 4.43 22.28 -30.05
N ASP A 42 5.45 22.26 -30.84
CA ASP A 42 6.45 21.17 -30.90
C ASP A 42 7.20 21.03 -29.59
N LYS A 43 7.52 22.17 -28.95
CA LYS A 43 8.15 22.17 -27.61
C LYS A 43 7.20 21.59 -26.56
N ALA A 44 5.96 22.01 -26.55
CA ALA A 44 4.93 21.53 -25.60
C ALA A 44 4.69 20.03 -25.74
N VAL A 45 4.56 19.55 -26.99
CA VAL A 45 4.37 18.11 -27.29
C VAL A 45 5.56 17.30 -26.82
N ARG A 46 6.78 17.72 -27.11
CA ARG A 46 7.99 17.02 -26.68
C ARG A 46 8.12 16.98 -25.18
N MET A 47 7.96 18.12 -24.50
CA MET A 47 8.04 18.18 -23.04
C MET A 47 6.96 17.31 -22.37
N TYR A 48 5.76 17.28 -22.93
CA TYR A 48 4.69 16.45 -22.37
C TYR A 48 4.93 14.96 -22.63
N ALA A 49 5.43 14.59 -23.79
CA ALA A 49 5.80 13.21 -24.09
C ALA A 49 6.94 12.71 -23.17
N GLU A 50 7.97 13.53 -22.93
CA GLU A 50 9.05 13.22 -21.99
C GLU A 50 8.51 13.07 -20.56
N PHE A 51 7.63 13.97 -20.12
CA PHE A 51 6.99 13.91 -18.82
C PHE A 51 6.16 12.63 -18.64
N LYS A 52 5.37 12.26 -19.64
CA LYS A 52 4.60 11.00 -19.61
C LYS A 52 5.50 9.77 -19.58
N ALA A 53 6.57 9.76 -20.37
CA ALA A 53 7.53 8.67 -20.36
C ALA A 53 8.21 8.49 -18.99
N GLN A 54 8.57 9.60 -18.34
CA GLN A 54 9.11 9.55 -16.97
C GLN A 54 8.10 9.02 -15.96
N GLN A 55 6.85 9.48 -16.01
CA GLN A 55 5.79 8.97 -15.14
C GLN A 55 5.55 7.46 -15.33
N GLU A 56 5.55 7.00 -16.58
CA GLU A 56 5.39 5.58 -16.90
C GLU A 56 6.57 4.75 -16.40
N GLU A 57 7.79 5.26 -16.52
CA GLU A 57 8.99 4.60 -16.02
C GLU A 57 9.00 4.52 -14.50
N GLU A 58 8.66 5.62 -13.80
CA GLU A 58 8.53 5.65 -12.34
C GLU A 58 7.45 4.68 -11.86
N ALA A 59 6.26 4.71 -12.47
CA ALA A 59 5.18 3.79 -12.15
C ALA A 59 5.55 2.32 -12.42
N ALA A 60 6.32 2.05 -13.47
CA ALA A 60 6.82 0.72 -13.78
C ALA A 60 7.88 0.25 -12.75
N ALA A 61 8.75 1.17 -12.31
CA ALA A 61 9.74 0.90 -11.27
C ALA A 61 9.06 0.60 -9.93
N GLU A 62 8.08 1.41 -9.51
CA GLU A 62 7.29 1.18 -8.29
C GLU A 62 6.57 -0.17 -8.32
N ARG A 63 5.95 -0.52 -9.46
CA ARG A 63 5.29 -1.82 -9.63
C ARG A 63 6.28 -2.98 -9.49
N ARG A 64 7.47 -2.85 -10.07
CA ARG A 64 8.53 -3.88 -9.95
C ARG A 64 9.00 -4.04 -8.51
N GLU A 65 9.19 -2.94 -7.79
CA GLU A 65 9.59 -2.97 -6.38
C GLU A 65 8.48 -3.55 -5.48
N ALA A 66 7.23 -3.15 -5.69
CA ALA A 66 6.08 -3.71 -4.99
C ALA A 66 5.95 -5.23 -5.24
N GLU A 67 6.19 -5.68 -6.47
CA GLU A 67 6.15 -7.11 -6.80
C GLU A 67 7.32 -7.88 -6.17
N LYS A 68 8.52 -7.31 -6.13
CA LYS A 68 9.67 -7.89 -5.42
C LYS A 68 9.36 -8.03 -3.93
N LYS A 69 8.87 -6.95 -3.29
CA LYS A 69 8.46 -6.97 -1.88
C LYS A 69 7.43 -8.07 -1.64
N LYS A 70 6.36 -8.11 -2.44
CA LYS A 70 5.30 -9.13 -2.34
C LYS A 70 5.85 -10.56 -2.47
N ARG A 71 6.75 -10.81 -3.41
CA ARG A 71 7.38 -12.13 -3.62
C ARG A 71 8.29 -12.50 -2.45
N ALA A 72 9.07 -11.56 -1.92
CA ALA A 72 9.93 -11.78 -0.77
C ALA A 72 9.12 -12.13 0.47
N MET A 73 8.07 -11.33 0.77
CA MET A 73 7.17 -11.59 1.89
C MET A 73 6.41 -12.92 1.77
N ALA A 74 6.04 -13.33 0.55
CA ALA A 74 5.38 -14.63 0.31
C ALA A 74 6.30 -15.83 0.62
N LYS A 75 7.61 -15.66 0.42
CA LYS A 75 8.62 -16.70 0.69
C LYS A 75 9.18 -16.65 2.12
N MET A 76 8.89 -15.57 2.85
CA MET A 76 9.41 -15.36 4.19
C MET A 76 8.88 -16.42 5.14
N LEU A 77 9.79 -17.12 5.82
CA LEU A 77 9.46 -18.11 6.82
C LEU A 77 9.00 -17.41 8.12
N ILE A 78 7.99 -17.97 8.76
CA ILE A 78 7.51 -17.51 10.07
C ILE A 78 7.28 -18.72 10.98
N THR A 79 7.73 -18.60 12.23
CA THR A 79 7.47 -19.60 13.26
C THR A 79 7.33 -18.97 14.64
N SER A 80 6.54 -19.60 15.51
CA SER A 80 6.53 -19.31 16.96
C SER A 80 7.73 -19.92 17.69
N GLY A 81 8.45 -20.87 17.06
CA GLY A 81 9.70 -21.40 17.56
C GLY A 81 10.88 -20.47 17.32
N PHE A 82 12.04 -20.84 17.85
CA PHE A 82 13.29 -20.06 17.72
C PHE A 82 14.22 -20.60 16.62
N SER A 83 13.78 -21.58 15.84
CA SER A 83 14.56 -22.15 14.73
C SER A 83 13.65 -22.77 13.68
N PHE A 84 14.21 -23.04 12.52
CA PHE A 84 13.57 -23.83 11.47
C PHE A 84 14.40 -25.08 11.18
N ASP A 85 13.77 -26.22 11.04
CA ASP A 85 14.43 -27.47 10.67
C ASP A 85 15.09 -27.36 9.31
N GLY A 86 16.36 -27.74 9.24
CA GLY A 86 17.16 -27.66 8.01
C GLY A 86 17.70 -26.27 7.64
N TYR A 87 17.53 -25.28 8.50
CA TYR A 87 18.06 -23.93 8.30
C TYR A 87 18.99 -23.51 9.46
N THR A 88 19.98 -22.70 9.12
CA THR A 88 20.86 -22.08 10.11
C THR A 88 20.67 -20.58 10.09
N ILE A 89 20.45 -19.99 11.25
CA ILE A 89 20.36 -18.52 11.40
C ILE A 89 21.78 -17.97 11.30
N THR A 90 22.03 -17.14 10.32
CA THR A 90 23.35 -16.51 10.09
C THR A 90 23.48 -15.14 10.69
N LYS A 91 22.35 -14.44 10.91
CA LYS A 91 22.33 -13.08 11.46
C LYS A 91 20.99 -12.81 12.13
N TYR A 92 21.05 -12.12 13.26
CA TYR A 92 19.89 -11.53 13.92
C TYR A 92 19.88 -10.03 13.65
N SER A 93 18.72 -9.48 13.31
CA SER A 93 18.57 -8.05 12.92
C SER A 93 17.83 -7.20 13.94
N GLY A 94 17.20 -7.81 14.93
CA GLY A 94 16.55 -7.10 16.03
C GLY A 94 15.11 -7.58 16.28
N TYR A 95 14.40 -6.77 17.05
CA TYR A 95 12.99 -7.02 17.39
C TYR A 95 12.08 -6.24 16.46
N ILE A 96 10.97 -6.85 16.10
CA ILE A 96 9.91 -6.21 15.31
C ILE A 96 8.56 -6.50 15.95
N SER A 97 7.61 -5.60 15.78
CA SER A 97 6.20 -5.80 16.11
C SER A 97 5.32 -5.58 14.88
N GLY A 98 4.13 -6.17 14.89
CA GLY A 98 3.06 -5.88 13.95
C GLY A 98 1.77 -5.80 14.75
N ASP A 99 1.05 -4.71 14.59
CA ASP A 99 -0.12 -4.40 15.39
C ASP A 99 -1.33 -4.19 14.49
N ASP A 100 -2.48 -4.70 14.88
CA ASP A 100 -3.75 -4.41 14.22
C ASP A 100 -4.86 -4.29 15.27
N ALA A 101 -5.82 -3.44 15.02
CA ALA A 101 -6.93 -3.17 15.92
C ALA A 101 -8.27 -3.25 15.21
N ILE A 102 -9.26 -3.82 15.88
CA ILE A 102 -10.62 -3.88 15.38
C ILE A 102 -11.61 -3.41 16.45
N SER A 103 -12.63 -2.68 16.00
CA SER A 103 -13.79 -2.37 16.81
C SER A 103 -14.79 -3.52 16.76
N VAL A 104 -15.05 -4.14 17.90
CA VAL A 104 -16.03 -5.21 18.02
C VAL A 104 -17.36 -4.63 18.49
N ASP A 105 -18.31 -4.48 17.59
CA ASP A 105 -19.66 -4.04 17.94
C ASP A 105 -20.42 -5.16 18.67
N ARG A 106 -20.53 -5.02 19.99
CA ARG A 106 -21.31 -5.93 20.87
C ARG A 106 -22.79 -5.54 20.94
N GLY A 107 -23.20 -4.44 20.30
CA GLY A 107 -24.54 -3.86 20.45
C GLY A 107 -25.67 -4.63 19.77
N LEU A 108 -25.39 -5.59 18.91
CA LEU A 108 -26.39 -6.38 18.16
C LEU A 108 -26.76 -7.72 18.82
N ALA A 109 -26.22 -8.03 20.01
CA ALA A 109 -26.47 -9.30 20.68
C ALA A 109 -27.83 -9.36 21.42
N VAL A 110 -28.66 -8.33 21.36
CA VAL A 110 -29.91 -8.28 22.14
C VAL A 110 -31.06 -9.03 21.48
N PHE A 111 -31.00 -9.35 20.18
CA PHE A 111 -32.11 -10.01 19.44
C PHE A 111 -31.69 -11.06 18.41
N GLY A 112 -30.54 -11.68 18.46
CA GLY A 112 -30.16 -12.69 17.47
C GLY A 112 -29.33 -13.83 18.07
N SER A 113 -29.51 -15.04 17.55
CA SER A 113 -28.85 -16.26 18.00
C SER A 113 -27.34 -16.09 18.22
N ASP A 114 -26.87 -16.50 19.38
CA ASP A 114 -25.49 -16.46 19.90
C ASP A 114 -24.42 -16.99 18.92
N THR A 115 -24.80 -17.81 17.95
CA THR A 115 -23.90 -18.36 16.92
C THR A 115 -23.38 -17.32 15.92
N GLY A 116 -24.22 -16.39 15.46
CA GLY A 116 -23.82 -15.40 14.45
C GLY A 116 -22.83 -14.34 14.96
N VAL A 117 -22.86 -14.04 16.25
CA VAL A 117 -21.93 -13.10 16.88
C VAL A 117 -20.56 -13.76 17.10
N LYS A 118 -20.56 -15.01 17.50
CA LYS A 118 -19.32 -15.81 17.67
C LYS A 118 -18.58 -15.99 16.36
N ASP A 119 -19.28 -16.30 15.29
CA ASP A 119 -18.68 -16.48 13.96
C ASP A 119 -18.09 -15.18 13.42
N LYS A 120 -18.75 -14.05 13.61
CA LYS A 120 -18.21 -12.73 13.25
C LYS A 120 -16.96 -12.39 14.04
N LEU A 121 -16.97 -12.62 15.36
CA LEU A 121 -15.81 -12.38 16.22
C LEU A 121 -14.63 -13.27 15.81
N LEU A 122 -14.85 -14.56 15.58
CA LEU A 122 -13.80 -15.48 15.15
C LEU A 122 -13.20 -15.07 13.80
N ASN A 123 -14.04 -14.68 12.83
CA ASN A 123 -13.56 -14.20 11.53
C ASN A 123 -12.73 -12.91 11.68
N SER A 124 -13.17 -12.00 12.53
CA SER A 124 -12.44 -10.78 12.84
C SER A 124 -11.07 -11.05 13.47
N LEU A 125 -11.00 -11.98 14.42
CA LEU A 125 -9.72 -12.39 15.04
C LEU A 125 -8.76 -13.01 14.03
N VAL A 126 -9.26 -13.79 13.08
CA VAL A 126 -8.44 -14.36 12.00
C VAL A 126 -7.90 -13.26 11.09
N GLU A 127 -8.71 -12.28 10.78
CA GLU A 127 -8.32 -11.13 9.94
C GLU A 127 -7.25 -10.28 10.62
N ILE A 128 -7.44 -9.94 11.90
CA ILE A 128 -6.47 -9.20 12.70
C ILE A 128 -5.12 -9.91 12.73
N ARG A 129 -5.11 -11.21 13.06
CA ARG A 129 -3.86 -12.00 13.06
C ARG A 129 -3.16 -11.97 11.69
N ARG A 130 -3.94 -12.07 10.62
CA ARG A 130 -3.40 -12.01 9.26
C ARG A 130 -2.77 -10.65 8.95
N ASN A 131 -3.40 -9.58 9.41
CA ASN A 131 -2.89 -8.23 9.24
C ASN A 131 -1.62 -8.01 10.08
N ALA A 132 -1.63 -8.37 11.36
CA ALA A 132 -0.44 -8.30 12.22
C ALA A 132 0.73 -9.12 11.65
N LEU A 133 0.49 -10.33 11.13
CA LEU A 133 1.51 -11.13 10.44
C LEU A 133 2.02 -10.46 9.17
N ARG A 134 1.17 -9.75 8.44
CA ARG A 134 1.60 -8.99 7.27
C ARG A 134 2.53 -7.85 7.67
N GLU A 135 2.19 -7.11 8.70
CA GLU A 135 3.03 -6.02 9.22
C GLU A 135 4.38 -6.53 9.73
N LEU A 136 4.40 -7.65 10.46
CA LEU A 136 5.64 -8.31 10.86
C LEU A 136 6.52 -8.66 9.66
N LYS A 137 5.94 -9.20 8.58
CA LYS A 137 6.67 -9.50 7.35
C LYS A 137 7.19 -8.24 6.66
N GLU A 138 6.42 -7.16 6.67
CA GLU A 138 6.84 -5.88 6.11
C GLU A 138 8.01 -5.30 6.88
N ALA A 139 7.93 -5.26 8.21
CA ALA A 139 9.01 -4.82 9.07
C ALA A 139 10.28 -5.67 8.88
N ALA A 140 10.14 -6.99 8.82
CA ALA A 140 11.24 -7.90 8.55
C ALA A 140 11.88 -7.68 7.17
N TYR A 141 11.05 -7.45 6.14
CA TYR A 141 11.54 -7.14 4.80
C TYR A 141 12.36 -5.85 4.77
N GLU A 142 11.91 -4.81 5.45
CA GLU A 142 12.60 -3.51 5.54
C GLU A 142 13.96 -3.63 6.23
N LEU A 143 14.09 -4.56 7.19
CA LEU A 143 15.37 -4.92 7.81
C LEU A 143 16.24 -5.87 6.96
N GLY A 144 15.78 -6.26 5.77
CA GLY A 144 16.46 -7.18 4.87
C GLY A 144 16.45 -8.64 5.33
N CYS A 145 15.47 -9.02 6.14
CA CYS A 145 15.33 -10.37 6.68
C CYS A 145 14.50 -11.26 5.76
N ASN A 146 14.75 -12.57 5.85
CA ASN A 146 14.03 -13.59 5.10
C ASN A 146 13.23 -14.56 5.99
N ALA A 147 13.30 -14.39 7.30
CA ALA A 147 12.58 -15.20 8.27
C ALA A 147 12.22 -14.39 9.53
N VAL A 148 11.16 -14.79 10.20
CA VAL A 148 10.72 -14.27 11.50
C VAL A 148 10.53 -15.45 12.43
N ILE A 149 11.16 -15.40 13.61
CA ILE A 149 11.12 -16.46 14.63
C ILE A 149 10.56 -15.93 15.94
N GLY A 150 10.11 -16.81 16.82
CA GLY A 150 9.61 -16.42 18.14
C GLY A 150 8.34 -15.57 18.09
N VAL A 151 7.50 -15.77 17.07
CA VAL A 151 6.25 -15.00 16.94
C VAL A 151 5.26 -15.43 18.00
N ASP A 152 4.77 -14.46 18.76
CA ASP A 152 3.69 -14.63 19.72
C ASP A 152 2.61 -13.57 19.47
N PHE A 153 1.39 -13.82 19.95
CA PHE A 153 0.25 -12.92 19.79
C PHE A 153 -0.33 -12.55 21.14
N ASP A 154 -0.27 -11.29 21.49
CA ASP A 154 -0.95 -10.73 22.63
C ASP A 154 -2.26 -10.05 22.21
N TYR A 155 -3.29 -10.23 23.04
CA TYR A 155 -4.61 -9.65 22.83
C TYR A 155 -4.91 -8.67 23.96
N ILE A 156 -4.97 -7.39 23.62
CA ILE A 156 -5.22 -6.34 24.61
C ILE A 156 -6.55 -5.67 24.27
N THR A 157 -7.44 -5.56 25.25
CA THR A 157 -8.63 -4.73 25.12
C THR A 157 -8.26 -3.31 25.48
N LEU A 158 -8.28 -2.39 24.50
CA LEU A 158 -7.88 -1.00 24.71
C LEU A 158 -8.83 -0.24 25.64
N ASP A 159 -10.13 -0.45 25.49
CA ASP A 159 -11.13 0.14 26.36
C ASP A 159 -12.35 -0.80 26.48
N PRO A 160 -12.70 -1.20 27.70
CA PRO A 160 -13.91 -2.00 27.92
C PRO A 160 -15.21 -1.29 27.53
N GLN A 161 -15.21 0.05 27.45
CA GLN A 161 -16.38 0.85 27.10
C GLN A 161 -16.50 1.08 25.59
N THR A 162 -15.40 1.27 24.87
CA THR A 162 -15.37 1.47 23.41
C THR A 162 -15.42 0.17 22.64
N LYS A 163 -15.21 -0.97 23.32
CA LYS A 163 -15.26 -2.31 22.72
C LYS A 163 -14.18 -2.57 21.65
N ASP A 164 -13.12 -1.80 21.66
CA ASP A 164 -12.00 -1.97 20.74
C ASP A 164 -11.06 -3.07 21.25
N LEU A 165 -10.69 -3.97 20.37
CA LEU A 165 -9.73 -5.04 20.61
C LEU A 165 -8.48 -4.75 19.81
N LEU A 166 -7.35 -4.54 20.49
CA LEU A 166 -6.03 -4.47 19.86
C LEU A 166 -5.40 -5.87 19.89
N VAL A 167 -4.91 -6.31 18.77
CA VAL A 167 -4.03 -7.47 18.68
C VAL A 167 -2.62 -6.96 18.35
N THR A 168 -1.72 -7.12 19.28
CA THR A 168 -0.29 -6.90 19.01
C THR A 168 0.30 -8.22 18.53
N GLY A 169 0.97 -8.21 17.38
CA GLY A 169 1.88 -9.27 17.00
C GLY A 169 3.08 -9.18 17.92
N GLY A 170 3.31 -10.22 18.72
CA GLY A 170 4.32 -10.21 19.76
C GLY A 170 5.73 -10.05 19.25
N ILE A 171 6.63 -9.92 20.18
CA ILE A 171 8.07 -9.74 20.03
C ILE A 171 8.63 -10.90 19.22
N SER A 172 9.11 -10.64 18.03
CA SER A 172 9.85 -11.65 17.26
C SER A 172 11.34 -11.34 17.29
N TYR A 173 12.12 -12.36 17.56
CA TYR A 173 13.57 -12.34 17.34
C TYR A 173 13.84 -12.67 15.87
N GLN A 174 14.66 -11.88 15.21
CA GLN A 174 15.13 -12.15 13.85
C GLN A 174 16.53 -12.68 13.85
#